data_eef69873092695ab8a525061b5700b01
#
_entry.id   eef69873092695ab8a525061b5700b01
#
_cell.length_a   1.000
_cell.length_b   1.000
_cell.length_c   1.000
_cell.angle_alpha   90.00
_cell.angle_beta   90.00
_cell.angle_gamma   90.00
#
_symmetry.space_group_name_H-M   'P 1'
#
loop_
_entity.id
_entity.type
_entity.pdbx_description
1 polymer ?
#
loop_
_entity_poly.entity_id
_entity_poly.type
_entity_poly.pdbx_seq_one_letter_code
_entity_poly.pdbx_strand_id
1 'polypeptide(L)'
;MDSKAIDNKKETPIMIIPVELSKIEISSSNVRKQGVNQDIDELADSIKAVGGLIQPVKVMKKDGDRFELIVGQRRFLAYKKLGWPTIPAIVIDKLDKEDAMIHSLVENVHRAELNHADAAKATTDLYKRFKKDVAIEKVHRITGLSHKRIRQYVEIEEQASAKTKRKLKEGTVEPADVQRVIRAAQGNIEKADEMLEMMKKYQLDTHQKGRLVEYGEDHPTWSASKIVEEAMKPRVEKSVVVPLPPRLRDGLQKAVDACRRNPDEIAAEALEHWLKRNGYL
;
A
#
# COMPACT_ATOMS: atom_id res chain seq x y z
N MET A 1 27.19 25.45 0.43
CA MET A 1 28.31 24.54 0.72
C MET A 1 27.95 23.79 2.00
N ASP A 2 27.59 22.55 1.85
CA ASP A 2 27.91 21.41 2.69
C ASP A 2 26.99 20.25 2.32
N SER A 3 27.43 19.53 1.29
CA SER A 3 26.91 18.21 0.94
C SER A 3 27.41 17.22 1.98
N LYS A 4 26.62 16.91 3.01
CA LYS A 4 26.91 15.81 3.93
C LYS A 4 26.55 14.49 3.29
N ALA A 5 27.63 13.81 2.93
CA ALA A 5 27.87 12.37 2.81
C ALA A 5 26.64 11.46 2.98
N ILE A 6 26.26 10.88 1.87
CA ILE A 6 25.55 9.60 1.80
C ILE A 6 26.49 8.59 2.41
N ASP A 7 26.09 8.07 3.58
CA ASP A 7 26.81 7.01 4.30
C ASP A 7 26.88 5.77 3.40
N ASN A 8 28.02 5.62 2.75
CA ASN A 8 28.40 4.47 1.94
C ASN A 8 28.67 3.31 2.92
N LYS A 9 27.60 2.66 3.44
CA LYS A 9 27.77 1.33 4.01
C LYS A 9 28.37 0.47 2.89
N LYS A 10 29.65 0.12 3.04
CA LYS A 10 30.42 -0.81 2.18
C LYS A 10 29.49 -2.00 1.91
N GLU A 11 29.15 -2.24 0.67
CA GLU A 11 28.50 -3.46 0.21
C GLU A 11 29.44 -4.63 0.58
N THR A 12 29.18 -5.26 1.72
CA THR A 12 29.88 -6.48 2.09
C THR A 12 29.45 -7.54 1.07
N PRO A 13 30.38 -8.21 0.37
CA PRO A 13 30.01 -9.21 -0.63
C PRO A 13 29.14 -10.28 0.04
N ILE A 14 27.97 -10.54 -0.53
CA ILE A 14 27.03 -11.56 -0.03
C ILE A 14 27.67 -12.93 -0.28
N MET A 15 28.23 -13.54 0.75
CA MET A 15 28.76 -14.91 0.68
C MET A 15 27.67 -15.91 1.02
N ILE A 16 27.44 -16.86 0.11
CA ILE A 16 26.59 -18.02 0.35
C ILE A 16 27.51 -19.16 0.82
N ILE A 17 27.30 -19.64 2.02
CA ILE A 17 28.07 -20.75 2.58
C ILE A 17 27.14 -21.88 3.05
N PRO A 18 27.59 -23.15 3.00
CA PRO A 18 26.84 -24.25 3.59
C PRO A 18 26.92 -24.15 5.13
N VAL A 19 25.77 -24.10 5.79
CA VAL A 19 25.66 -24.08 7.25
C VAL A 19 25.00 -25.37 7.72
N GLU A 20 25.56 -25.99 8.77
CA GLU A 20 25.01 -27.20 9.40
C GLU A 20 23.63 -26.91 10.00
N LEU A 21 22.63 -27.74 9.67
CA LEU A 21 21.25 -27.57 10.18
C LEU A 21 21.19 -27.69 11.73
N SER A 22 22.07 -28.50 12.31
CA SER A 22 22.19 -28.66 13.77
C SER A 22 22.60 -27.38 14.51
N LYS A 23 23.25 -26.43 13.80
CA LYS A 23 23.72 -25.16 14.34
C LYS A 23 22.71 -24.03 14.16
N ILE A 24 21.61 -24.28 13.44
CA ILE A 24 20.58 -23.26 13.12
C ILE A 24 19.39 -23.41 14.07
N GLU A 25 19.11 -22.33 14.80
CA GLU A 25 17.92 -22.19 15.66
C GLU A 25 16.87 -21.30 14.96
N ILE A 26 15.60 -21.71 15.05
CA ILE A 26 14.50 -20.87 14.55
C ILE A 26 14.22 -19.76 15.57
N SER A 27 14.27 -18.49 15.14
CA SER A 27 13.96 -17.35 16.00
C SER A 27 12.55 -17.44 16.57
N SER A 28 12.40 -17.13 17.86
CA SER A 28 11.08 -17.04 18.51
C SER A 28 10.20 -15.93 17.88
N SER A 29 10.80 -14.94 17.25
CA SER A 29 10.12 -13.89 16.47
C SER A 29 9.66 -14.36 15.08
N ASN A 30 10.23 -15.46 14.56
CA ASN A 30 9.91 -16.04 13.25
C ASN A 30 8.83 -17.12 13.31
N VAL A 31 8.19 -17.34 14.45
CA VAL A 31 7.18 -18.38 14.62
C VAL A 31 5.91 -18.04 13.83
N ARG A 32 5.86 -18.50 12.60
CA ARG A 32 4.58 -18.73 11.90
C ARG A 32 3.78 -19.72 12.75
N LYS A 33 2.80 -19.23 13.48
CA LYS A 33 1.92 -20.09 14.30
C LYS A 33 0.88 -20.87 13.47
N GLN A 34 0.66 -20.51 12.18
CA GLN A 34 -0.33 -21.18 11.31
C GLN A 34 0.28 -21.45 9.90
N GLY A 35 0.05 -22.64 9.38
CA GLY A 35 0.37 -23.02 7.99
C GLY A 35 1.84 -23.31 7.66
N VAL A 36 2.75 -23.39 8.63
CA VAL A 36 4.19 -23.68 8.40
C VAL A 36 4.41 -25.09 7.86
N ASN A 37 3.52 -26.03 8.21
CA ASN A 37 3.62 -27.42 7.81
C ASN A 37 2.85 -27.76 6.52
N GLN A 38 2.08 -26.80 5.97
CA GLN A 38 1.44 -27.02 4.68
C GLN A 38 2.49 -26.99 3.55
N ASP A 39 2.42 -27.95 2.65
CA ASP A 39 3.21 -28.07 1.44
C ASP A 39 4.74 -28.22 1.64
N ILE A 40 5.21 -28.62 2.85
CA ILE A 40 6.65 -28.90 3.07
C ILE A 40 7.06 -30.11 2.26
N ASP A 41 6.17 -31.07 2.06
CA ASP A 41 6.44 -32.29 1.32
C ASP A 41 6.68 -31.98 -0.16
N GLU A 42 5.79 -31.23 -0.77
CA GLU A 42 5.94 -30.79 -2.16
C GLU A 42 7.21 -29.93 -2.35
N LEU A 43 7.51 -29.07 -1.37
CA LEU A 43 8.73 -28.26 -1.41
C LEU A 43 9.98 -29.13 -1.26
N ALA A 44 9.96 -30.14 -0.39
CA ALA A 44 11.08 -31.07 -0.22
C ALA A 44 11.31 -31.89 -1.49
N ASP A 45 10.25 -32.40 -2.12
CA ASP A 45 10.32 -33.12 -3.38
C ASP A 45 10.86 -32.23 -4.51
N SER A 46 10.40 -30.99 -4.59
CA SER A 46 10.90 -30.00 -5.55
C SER A 46 12.40 -29.72 -5.36
N ILE A 47 12.84 -29.50 -4.11
CA ILE A 47 14.24 -29.25 -3.76
C ILE A 47 15.10 -30.46 -4.12
N LYS A 48 14.61 -31.67 -3.87
CA LYS A 48 15.30 -32.91 -4.22
C LYS A 48 15.43 -33.09 -5.73
N ALA A 49 14.37 -32.77 -6.48
CA ALA A 49 14.35 -32.87 -7.95
C ALA A 49 15.34 -31.91 -8.63
N VAL A 50 15.52 -30.71 -8.06
CA VAL A 50 16.44 -29.68 -8.60
C VAL A 50 17.87 -29.88 -8.07
N GLY A 51 18.10 -30.76 -7.09
CA GLY A 51 19.40 -31.01 -6.49
C GLY A 51 19.88 -29.97 -5.50
N GLY A 52 18.99 -29.09 -5.02
CA GLY A 52 19.30 -28.05 -4.02
C GLY A 52 18.36 -26.86 -4.03
N LEU A 53 18.71 -25.85 -3.23
CA LEU A 53 17.96 -24.59 -3.17
C LEU A 53 18.39 -23.63 -4.30
N ILE A 54 17.41 -23.09 -5.00
CA ILE A 54 17.62 -21.95 -5.92
C ILE A 54 17.88 -20.66 -5.14
N GLN A 55 17.28 -20.52 -3.95
CA GLN A 55 17.45 -19.36 -3.08
C GLN A 55 17.96 -19.79 -1.69
N PRO A 56 19.11 -19.27 -1.21
CA PRO A 56 19.64 -19.60 0.12
C PRO A 56 18.73 -19.08 1.24
N VAL A 57 18.85 -19.68 2.43
CA VAL A 57 18.27 -19.13 3.65
C VAL A 57 19.12 -17.97 4.16
N LYS A 58 18.57 -17.10 5.02
CA LYS A 58 19.37 -16.06 5.71
C LYS A 58 19.45 -16.42 7.18
N VAL A 59 20.67 -16.44 7.69
CA VAL A 59 20.95 -16.73 9.10
C VAL A 59 21.84 -15.65 9.71
N MET A 60 21.60 -15.34 10.97
CA MET A 60 22.42 -14.42 11.75
C MET A 60 23.35 -15.20 12.68
N LYS A 61 24.60 -14.81 12.72
CA LYS A 61 25.58 -15.42 13.63
C LYS A 61 25.26 -15.05 15.07
N LYS A 62 25.15 -16.07 15.95
CA LYS A 62 25.07 -15.95 17.42
C LYS A 62 26.41 -16.16 18.06
N ASP A 63 26.46 -15.99 19.38
CA ASP A 63 27.66 -16.28 20.15
C ASP A 63 28.00 -17.77 20.04
N GLY A 64 29.27 -18.06 19.83
CA GLY A 64 29.76 -19.39 19.48
C GLY A 64 29.56 -19.71 17.99
N ASP A 65 29.42 -20.99 17.66
CA ASP A 65 29.25 -21.51 16.29
C ASP A 65 27.79 -21.83 16.00
N ARG A 66 26.87 -20.95 16.47
CA ARG A 66 25.42 -21.07 16.29
C ARG A 66 24.87 -19.95 15.41
N PHE A 67 23.75 -20.24 14.77
CA PHE A 67 23.07 -19.31 13.86
C PHE A 67 21.58 -19.23 14.21
N GLU A 68 21.02 -18.05 14.07
CA GLU A 68 19.57 -17.81 14.16
C GLU A 68 18.98 -17.66 12.76
N LEU A 69 17.97 -18.46 12.44
CA LEU A 69 17.28 -18.39 11.16
C LEU A 69 16.42 -17.12 11.08
N ILE A 70 16.75 -16.22 10.17
CA ILE A 70 16.02 -14.97 9.95
C ILE A 70 14.99 -15.14 8.84
N VAL A 71 15.36 -15.76 7.70
CA VAL A 71 14.48 -15.92 6.53
C VAL A 71 14.61 -17.35 5.97
N GLY A 72 13.48 -17.94 5.61
CA GLY A 72 13.46 -19.23 4.88
C GLY A 72 13.06 -20.44 5.72
N GLN A 73 12.18 -20.28 6.74
CA GLN A 73 11.76 -21.35 7.64
C GLN A 73 11.20 -22.59 6.90
N ARG A 74 10.37 -22.42 5.86
CA ARG A 74 9.86 -23.56 5.06
C ARG A 74 10.99 -24.34 4.38
N ARG A 75 11.98 -23.63 3.81
CA ARG A 75 13.18 -24.22 3.19
C ARG A 75 14.02 -24.98 4.20
N PHE A 76 14.24 -24.39 5.39
CA PHE A 76 14.94 -25.05 6.47
C PHE A 76 14.24 -26.34 6.92
N LEU A 77 12.91 -26.31 7.08
CA LEU A 77 12.13 -27.50 7.46
C LEU A 77 12.14 -28.57 6.35
N ALA A 78 12.09 -28.18 5.09
CA ALA A 78 12.20 -29.10 3.95
C ALA A 78 13.58 -29.79 3.94
N TYR A 79 14.67 -29.05 4.15
CA TYR A 79 16.03 -29.64 4.27
C TYR A 79 16.16 -30.58 5.46
N LYS A 80 15.58 -30.21 6.60
CA LYS A 80 15.54 -31.08 7.78
C LYS A 80 14.78 -32.39 7.49
N LYS A 81 13.67 -32.29 6.74
CA LYS A 81 12.88 -33.47 6.32
C LYS A 81 13.65 -34.36 5.36
N LEU A 82 14.44 -33.78 4.44
CA LEU A 82 15.30 -34.52 3.51
C LEU A 82 16.51 -35.19 4.21
N GLY A 83 16.76 -34.89 5.49
CA GLY A 83 17.91 -35.41 6.22
C GLY A 83 19.26 -34.89 5.74
N TRP A 84 19.29 -33.79 5.01
CA TRP A 84 20.54 -33.21 4.52
C TRP A 84 21.28 -32.52 5.67
N PRO A 85 22.63 -32.66 5.76
CA PRO A 85 23.38 -32.14 6.91
C PRO A 85 23.55 -30.62 6.89
N THR A 86 23.60 -30.00 5.72
CA THR A 86 23.88 -28.58 5.54
C THR A 86 22.86 -27.92 4.62
N ILE A 87 22.68 -26.62 4.78
CA ILE A 87 21.81 -25.80 3.94
C ILE A 87 22.58 -24.58 3.43
N PRO A 88 22.44 -24.20 2.12
CA PRO A 88 23.01 -22.94 1.63
C PRO A 88 22.43 -21.75 2.36
N ALA A 89 23.28 -20.94 2.99
CA ALA A 89 22.87 -19.81 3.80
C ALA A 89 23.70 -18.57 3.49
N ILE A 90 23.04 -17.43 3.51
CA ILE A 90 23.68 -16.11 3.60
C ILE A 90 23.85 -15.83 5.10
N VAL A 91 25.10 -15.77 5.54
CA VAL A 91 25.43 -15.44 6.93
C VAL A 91 25.55 -13.92 7.06
N ILE A 92 24.81 -13.38 8.01
CA ILE A 92 24.85 -11.97 8.35
C ILE A 92 25.54 -11.85 9.70
N ASP A 93 26.67 -11.13 9.75
CA ASP A 93 27.30 -10.77 11.01
C ASP A 93 26.39 -9.78 11.74
N LYS A 94 26.17 -10.01 13.03
CA LYS A 94 25.30 -9.22 13.93
C LYS A 94 24.55 -8.09 13.22
N LEU A 95 23.36 -8.39 12.68
CA LEU A 95 22.39 -7.33 12.40
C LEU A 95 22.11 -6.64 13.74
N ASP A 96 22.16 -5.33 13.76
CA ASP A 96 21.44 -4.58 14.76
C ASP A 96 20.04 -5.20 14.84
N LYS A 97 19.52 -5.37 16.07
CA LYS A 97 18.14 -5.92 16.25
C LYS A 97 17.13 -5.21 15.37
N GLU A 98 17.42 -3.99 15.02
CA GLU A 98 16.65 -3.12 14.15
C GLU A 98 16.66 -3.59 12.68
N ASP A 99 17.81 -3.94 12.12
CA ASP A 99 17.92 -4.44 10.73
C ASP A 99 17.25 -5.81 10.57
N ALA A 100 17.39 -6.72 11.56
CA ALA A 100 16.71 -8.02 11.56
C ALA A 100 15.18 -7.87 11.55
N MET A 101 14.67 -6.91 12.33
CA MET A 101 13.25 -6.60 12.40
C MET A 101 12.73 -5.98 11.09
N ILE A 102 13.50 -5.08 10.47
CA ILE A 102 13.18 -4.51 9.17
C ILE A 102 13.09 -5.62 8.12
N HIS A 103 14.06 -6.55 8.07
CA HIS A 103 14.02 -7.68 7.13
C HIS A 103 12.79 -8.57 7.31
N SER A 104 12.40 -8.85 8.56
CA SER A 104 11.19 -9.62 8.87
C SER A 104 9.92 -8.90 8.41
N LEU A 105 9.84 -7.58 8.59
CA LEU A 105 8.71 -6.78 8.15
C LEU A 105 8.62 -6.71 6.61
N VAL A 106 9.76 -6.57 5.93
CA VAL A 106 9.84 -6.58 4.47
C VAL A 106 9.39 -7.93 3.90
N GLU A 107 9.85 -9.04 4.48
CA GLU A 107 9.36 -10.38 4.08
C GLU A 107 7.83 -10.47 4.23
N ASN A 108 7.31 -9.96 5.34
CA ASN A 108 5.86 -9.95 5.58
C ASN A 108 5.10 -9.13 4.53
N VAL A 109 5.63 -8.00 4.08
CA VAL A 109 5.01 -7.17 3.02
C VAL A 109 5.00 -7.90 1.66
N HIS A 110 6.01 -8.72 1.38
CA HIS A 110 6.15 -9.44 0.09
C HIS A 110 5.48 -10.82 0.06
N ARG A 111 4.79 -11.23 1.10
CA ARG A 111 4.07 -12.51 1.05
C ARG A 111 2.98 -12.49 -0.01
N ALA A 112 3.04 -13.46 -0.94
CA ALA A 112 2.10 -13.59 -2.06
C ALA A 112 0.63 -13.81 -1.64
N GLU A 113 0.40 -14.28 -0.41
CA GLU A 113 -0.94 -14.58 0.15
C GLU A 113 -1.44 -13.54 1.18
N LEU A 114 -0.81 -12.35 1.25
CA LEU A 114 -1.25 -11.32 2.18
C LEU A 114 -2.57 -10.71 1.71
N ASN A 115 -3.59 -10.84 2.56
CA ASN A 115 -4.77 -10.00 2.43
C ASN A 115 -4.42 -8.52 2.71
N HIS A 116 -5.29 -7.63 2.28
CA HIS A 116 -5.03 -6.19 2.37
C HIS A 116 -4.89 -5.66 3.81
N ALA A 117 -5.53 -6.29 4.79
CA ALA A 117 -5.41 -5.88 6.19
C ALA A 117 -4.03 -6.22 6.77
N ASP A 118 -3.54 -7.44 6.51
CA ASP A 118 -2.21 -7.85 6.97
C ASP A 118 -1.10 -7.06 6.25
N ALA A 119 -1.29 -6.74 4.95
CA ALA A 119 -0.38 -5.89 4.19
C ALA A 119 -0.36 -4.45 4.73
N ALA A 120 -1.51 -3.87 5.09
CA ALA A 120 -1.60 -2.55 5.69
C ALA A 120 -0.88 -2.50 7.03
N LYS A 121 -1.10 -3.50 7.89
CA LYS A 121 -0.42 -3.61 9.18
C LYS A 121 1.10 -3.73 9.00
N ALA A 122 1.59 -4.68 8.20
CA ALA A 122 3.02 -4.88 7.98
C ALA A 122 3.70 -3.63 7.40
N THR A 123 3.03 -2.95 6.44
CA THR A 123 3.54 -1.72 5.85
C THR A 123 3.60 -0.59 6.89
N THR A 124 2.59 -0.47 7.75
CA THR A 124 2.54 0.55 8.80
C THR A 124 3.56 0.28 9.90
N ASP A 125 3.76 -0.98 10.30
CA ASP A 125 4.79 -1.37 11.26
C ASP A 125 6.19 -1.02 10.74
N LEU A 126 6.44 -1.23 9.45
CA LEU A 126 7.68 -0.84 8.80
C LEU A 126 7.81 0.70 8.70
N TYR A 127 6.72 1.40 8.33
CA TYR A 127 6.69 2.86 8.25
C TYR A 127 7.05 3.53 9.59
N LYS A 128 6.52 3.02 10.70
CA LYS A 128 6.76 3.55 12.05
C LYS A 128 8.20 3.40 12.55
N ARG A 129 9.03 2.58 11.87
CA ARG A 129 10.46 2.43 12.19
C ARG A 129 11.31 3.61 11.71
N PHE A 130 10.80 4.41 10.81
CA PHE A 130 11.53 5.52 10.22
C PHE A 130 10.96 6.87 10.70
N LYS A 131 11.78 7.92 10.66
CA LYS A 131 11.31 9.28 10.87
C LYS A 131 10.29 9.66 9.78
N LYS A 132 9.22 10.37 10.15
CA LYS A 132 8.07 10.68 9.27
C LYS A 132 8.46 11.32 7.93
N ASP A 133 9.45 12.19 7.93
CA ASP A 133 9.96 12.92 6.76
C ASP A 133 10.56 12.01 5.68
N VAL A 134 11.15 10.89 6.07
CA VAL A 134 11.82 9.95 5.17
C VAL A 134 11.15 8.57 5.09
N ALA A 135 10.15 8.31 5.92
CA ALA A 135 9.55 6.99 6.08
C ALA A 135 8.96 6.43 4.79
N ILE A 136 8.20 7.25 4.04
CA ILE A 136 7.56 6.83 2.78
C ILE A 136 8.62 6.42 1.75
N GLU A 137 9.66 7.24 1.59
CA GLU A 137 10.72 6.98 0.63
C GLU A 137 11.52 5.72 1.00
N LYS A 138 11.85 5.54 2.29
CA LYS A 138 12.55 4.35 2.77
C LYS A 138 11.72 3.09 2.58
N VAL A 139 10.43 3.12 2.94
CA VAL A 139 9.52 1.98 2.75
C VAL A 139 9.38 1.67 1.26
N HIS A 140 9.25 2.69 0.39
CA HIS A 140 9.22 2.52 -1.06
C HIS A 140 10.46 1.78 -1.56
N ARG A 141 11.66 2.24 -1.22
CA ARG A 141 12.94 1.61 -1.65
C ARG A 141 13.07 0.17 -1.19
N ILE A 142 12.62 -0.13 0.03
CA ILE A 142 12.80 -1.47 0.62
C ILE A 142 11.75 -2.45 0.11
N THR A 143 10.50 -1.99 -0.10
CA THR A 143 9.37 -2.88 -0.44
C THR A 143 8.96 -2.82 -1.91
N GLY A 144 9.36 -1.79 -2.66
CA GLY A 144 8.86 -1.55 -4.02
C GLY A 144 7.40 -1.09 -4.10
N LEU A 145 6.70 -0.93 -2.97
CA LEU A 145 5.34 -0.41 -2.95
C LEU A 145 5.32 1.06 -3.40
N SER A 146 4.35 1.45 -4.21
CA SER A 146 4.20 2.86 -4.59
C SER A 146 3.92 3.76 -3.38
N HIS A 147 4.37 5.02 -3.42
CA HIS A 147 4.12 6.02 -2.37
C HIS A 147 2.61 6.14 -2.05
N LYS A 148 1.77 6.07 -3.09
CA LYS A 148 0.30 6.09 -2.94
C LYS A 148 -0.19 4.89 -2.12
N ARG A 149 0.32 3.69 -2.40
CA ARG A 149 -0.08 2.46 -1.70
C ARG A 149 0.39 2.48 -0.24
N ILE A 150 1.59 2.98 0.01
CA ILE A 150 2.12 3.12 1.38
C ILE A 150 1.24 4.06 2.21
N ARG A 151 0.93 5.27 1.68
CA ARG A 151 0.03 6.20 2.36
C ARG A 151 -1.34 5.60 2.61
N GLN A 152 -1.91 4.91 1.63
CA GLN A 152 -3.19 4.24 1.75
C GLN A 152 -3.20 3.20 2.87
N TYR A 153 -2.18 2.35 2.94
CA TYR A 153 -2.09 1.32 3.97
C TYR A 153 -1.88 1.89 5.37
N VAL A 154 -1.05 2.92 5.50
CA VAL A 154 -0.85 3.62 6.77
C VAL A 154 -2.15 4.27 7.24
N GLU A 155 -2.85 4.98 6.38
CA GLU A 155 -4.13 5.62 6.68
C GLU A 155 -5.21 4.60 7.11
N ILE A 156 -5.32 3.48 6.40
CA ILE A 156 -6.23 2.39 6.74
C ILE A 156 -5.89 1.80 8.11
N GLU A 157 -4.61 1.50 8.36
CA GLU A 157 -4.21 0.89 9.64
C GLU A 157 -4.43 1.83 10.82
N GLU A 158 -4.27 3.13 10.63
CA GLU A 158 -4.43 4.13 11.70
C GLU A 158 -5.88 4.55 11.93
N GLN A 159 -6.72 4.58 10.90
CA GLN A 159 -8.04 5.20 10.97
C GLN A 159 -9.23 4.26 10.74
N ALA A 160 -9.02 3.05 10.19
CA ALA A 160 -10.11 2.11 10.01
C ALA A 160 -10.45 1.38 11.31
N SER A 161 -11.75 1.10 11.50
CA SER A 161 -12.25 0.29 12.61
C SER A 161 -11.75 -1.17 12.53
N ALA A 162 -11.83 -1.89 13.65
CA ALA A 162 -11.58 -3.33 13.69
C ALA A 162 -12.56 -4.10 12.77
N LYS A 163 -13.81 -3.62 12.65
CA LYS A 163 -14.84 -4.18 11.75
C LYS A 163 -14.42 -4.04 10.29
N THR A 164 -14.00 -2.85 9.88
CA THR A 164 -13.53 -2.58 8.50
C THR A 164 -12.25 -3.33 8.18
N LYS A 165 -11.27 -3.42 9.11
CA LYS A 165 -10.06 -4.24 8.94
C LYS A 165 -10.39 -5.73 8.75
N ARG A 166 -11.37 -6.25 9.47
CA ARG A 166 -11.83 -7.63 9.27
C ARG A 166 -12.41 -7.83 7.87
N LYS A 167 -13.24 -6.91 7.36
CA LYS A 167 -13.77 -6.97 6.00
C LYS A 167 -12.69 -6.91 4.92
N LEU A 168 -11.66 -6.09 5.14
CA LEU A 168 -10.47 -6.06 4.27
C LEU A 168 -9.73 -7.40 4.26
N LYS A 169 -9.62 -8.04 5.43
CA LYS A 169 -8.99 -9.36 5.56
C LYS A 169 -9.77 -10.45 4.83
N GLU A 170 -11.09 -10.37 4.87
CA GLU A 170 -12.02 -11.28 4.18
C GLU A 170 -12.13 -10.99 2.67
N GLY A 171 -11.51 -9.91 2.19
CA GLY A 171 -11.60 -9.49 0.78
C GLY A 171 -12.98 -8.98 0.36
N THR A 172 -13.85 -8.62 1.34
CA THR A 172 -15.22 -8.17 1.06
C THR A 172 -15.31 -6.68 0.76
N VAL A 173 -14.24 -5.93 0.97
CA VAL A 173 -14.10 -4.49 0.65
C VAL A 173 -12.70 -4.21 0.10
N GLU A 174 -12.62 -3.22 -0.79
CA GLU A 174 -11.36 -2.80 -1.41
C GLU A 174 -10.66 -1.69 -0.60
N PRO A 175 -9.32 -1.68 -0.54
CA PRO A 175 -8.56 -0.62 0.14
C PRO A 175 -8.91 0.78 -0.34
N ALA A 176 -9.20 0.94 -1.63
CA ALA A 176 -9.57 2.22 -2.21
C ALA A 176 -10.91 2.73 -1.67
N ASP A 177 -11.86 1.85 -1.44
CA ASP A 177 -13.18 2.21 -0.91
C ASP A 177 -13.09 2.56 0.58
N VAL A 178 -12.29 1.80 1.33
CA VAL A 178 -12.00 2.13 2.75
C VAL A 178 -11.34 3.50 2.86
N GLN A 179 -10.36 3.81 2.03
CA GLN A 179 -9.71 5.11 2.05
C GLN A 179 -10.69 6.26 1.72
N ARG A 180 -11.59 6.05 0.76
CA ARG A 180 -12.61 7.05 0.41
C ARG A 180 -13.51 7.39 1.59
N VAL A 181 -14.03 6.37 2.30
CA VAL A 181 -14.92 6.63 3.45
C VAL A 181 -14.18 7.22 4.65
N ILE A 182 -12.93 6.87 4.88
CA ILE A 182 -12.09 7.51 5.90
C ILE A 182 -11.97 9.01 5.62
N ARG A 183 -11.64 9.39 4.38
CA ARG A 183 -11.53 10.78 3.98
C ARG A 183 -12.87 11.52 4.07
N ALA A 184 -13.95 10.94 3.55
CA ALA A 184 -15.28 11.52 3.63
C ALA A 184 -15.79 11.69 5.08
N ALA A 185 -15.39 10.81 5.98
CA ALA A 185 -15.78 10.84 7.38
C ALA A 185 -14.91 11.78 8.25
N GLN A 186 -13.77 12.26 7.72
CA GLN A 186 -12.86 13.19 8.39
C GLN A 186 -12.48 12.74 9.83
N GLY A 187 -12.10 11.47 9.97
CA GLY A 187 -11.67 10.89 11.24
C GLY A 187 -12.79 10.35 12.13
N ASN A 188 -14.06 10.48 11.74
CA ASN A 188 -15.16 9.84 12.45
C ASN A 188 -15.29 8.37 11.99
N ILE A 189 -14.83 7.45 12.84
CA ILE A 189 -14.75 6.01 12.53
C ILE A 189 -16.14 5.40 12.30
N GLU A 190 -17.13 5.75 13.13
CA GLU A 190 -18.49 5.24 13.02
C GLU A 190 -19.14 5.68 11.72
N LYS A 191 -18.99 6.95 11.39
CA LYS A 191 -19.47 7.53 10.13
C LYS A 191 -18.81 6.85 8.90
N ALA A 192 -17.52 6.54 8.98
CA ALA A 192 -16.82 5.82 7.93
C ALA A 192 -17.36 4.39 7.74
N ASP A 193 -17.61 3.68 8.83
CA ASP A 193 -18.19 2.33 8.80
C ASP A 193 -19.61 2.33 8.20
N GLU A 194 -20.46 3.29 8.58
CA GLU A 194 -21.80 3.45 8.02
C GLU A 194 -21.76 3.73 6.51
N MET A 195 -20.89 4.68 6.08
CA MET A 195 -20.72 4.99 4.65
C MET A 195 -20.27 3.75 3.86
N LEU A 196 -19.34 2.97 4.40
CA LEU A 196 -18.84 1.76 3.74
C LEU A 196 -19.93 0.71 3.54
N GLU A 197 -20.83 0.52 4.53
CA GLU A 197 -21.98 -0.37 4.41
C GLU A 197 -22.95 0.13 3.34
N MET A 198 -23.25 1.44 3.35
CA MET A 198 -24.17 2.04 2.38
C MET A 198 -23.59 2.01 0.97
N MET A 199 -22.30 2.28 0.78
CA MET A 199 -21.65 2.16 -0.52
C MET A 199 -21.82 0.76 -1.10
N LYS A 200 -21.66 -0.28 -0.27
CA LYS A 200 -21.84 -1.68 -0.67
C LYS A 200 -23.31 -2.00 -0.94
N LYS A 201 -24.20 -1.58 -0.06
CA LYS A 201 -25.65 -1.82 -0.18
C LYS A 201 -26.23 -1.22 -1.45
N TYR A 202 -25.84 -0.01 -1.79
CA TYR A 202 -26.34 0.72 -2.95
C TYR A 202 -25.47 0.59 -4.20
N GLN A 203 -24.37 -0.19 -4.11
CA GLN A 203 -23.44 -0.45 -5.22
C GLN A 203 -22.99 0.83 -5.95
N LEU A 204 -22.54 1.84 -5.18
CA LEU A 204 -22.12 3.12 -5.73
C LEU A 204 -21.08 2.96 -6.85
N ASP A 205 -21.31 3.63 -7.97
CA ASP A 205 -20.36 3.69 -9.08
C ASP A 205 -19.14 4.57 -8.75
N THR A 206 -18.16 4.62 -9.66
CA THR A 206 -16.92 5.38 -9.46
C THR A 206 -17.17 6.89 -9.29
N HIS A 207 -18.12 7.45 -10.02
CA HIS A 207 -18.47 8.89 -9.94
C HIS A 207 -19.18 9.19 -8.62
N GLN A 208 -20.12 8.35 -8.21
CA GLN A 208 -20.81 8.46 -6.92
C GLN A 208 -19.84 8.35 -5.74
N LYS A 209 -18.87 7.42 -5.81
CA LYS A 209 -17.79 7.31 -4.83
C LYS A 209 -16.88 8.54 -4.78
N GLY A 210 -16.69 9.21 -5.91
CA GLY A 210 -15.96 10.49 -5.96
C GLY A 210 -16.73 11.59 -5.23
N ARG A 211 -18.03 11.76 -5.55
CA ARG A 211 -18.90 12.74 -4.88
C ARG A 211 -19.08 12.49 -3.39
N LEU A 212 -19.08 11.24 -2.97
CA LEU A 212 -19.13 10.90 -1.54
C LEU A 212 -17.97 11.53 -0.78
N VAL A 213 -16.75 11.51 -1.36
CA VAL A 213 -15.58 12.15 -0.75
C VAL A 213 -15.75 13.68 -0.76
N GLU A 214 -16.11 14.27 -1.89
CA GLU A 214 -16.37 15.71 -2.05
C GLU A 214 -17.38 16.22 -1.03
N TYR A 215 -18.57 15.63 -0.96
CA TYR A 215 -19.60 16.04 0.01
C TYR A 215 -19.20 15.78 1.46
N GLY A 216 -18.43 14.74 1.74
CA GLY A 216 -17.93 14.47 3.09
C GLY A 216 -16.90 15.51 3.55
N GLU A 217 -16.02 15.94 2.64
CA GLU A 217 -15.03 17.00 2.90
C GLU A 217 -15.69 18.38 3.03
N ASP A 218 -16.67 18.70 2.17
CA ASP A 218 -17.36 20.00 2.16
C ASP A 218 -18.38 20.17 3.30
N HIS A 219 -18.96 19.06 3.75
CA HIS A 219 -20.03 19.06 4.76
C HIS A 219 -19.72 18.12 5.92
N PRO A 220 -18.73 18.42 6.78
CA PRO A 220 -18.29 17.52 7.86
C PRO A 220 -19.39 17.18 8.87
N THR A 221 -20.37 18.06 9.03
CA THR A 221 -21.51 17.90 9.96
C THR A 221 -22.64 17.02 9.43
N TRP A 222 -22.64 16.69 8.14
CA TRP A 222 -23.67 15.82 7.60
C TRP A 222 -23.53 14.39 8.09
N SER A 223 -24.68 13.69 8.25
CA SER A 223 -24.69 12.27 8.56
C SER A 223 -24.19 11.44 7.38
N ALA A 224 -23.76 10.21 7.65
CA ALA A 224 -23.35 9.27 6.61
C ALA A 224 -24.45 9.06 5.56
N SER A 225 -25.70 8.89 6.01
CA SER A 225 -26.86 8.70 5.15
C SER A 225 -27.08 9.88 4.20
N LYS A 226 -26.99 11.11 4.72
CA LYS A 226 -27.18 12.32 3.90
C LYS A 226 -26.10 12.48 2.84
N ILE A 227 -24.83 12.22 3.19
CA ILE A 227 -23.72 12.27 2.24
C ILE A 227 -23.92 11.24 1.11
N VAL A 228 -24.25 9.99 1.48
CA VAL A 228 -24.49 8.93 0.49
C VAL A 228 -25.69 9.25 -0.40
N GLU A 229 -26.78 9.74 0.17
CA GLU A 229 -27.97 10.14 -0.58
C GLU A 229 -27.66 11.23 -1.61
N GLU A 230 -26.96 12.29 -1.21
CA GLU A 230 -26.53 13.34 -2.12
C GLU A 230 -25.54 12.84 -3.19
N ALA A 231 -24.62 11.93 -2.81
CA ALA A 231 -23.69 11.33 -3.75
C ALA A 231 -24.40 10.45 -4.81
N MET A 232 -25.54 9.87 -4.48
CA MET A 232 -26.34 9.04 -5.39
C MET A 232 -27.19 9.85 -6.38
N LYS A 233 -27.53 11.10 -6.06
CA LYS A 233 -28.32 11.95 -6.94
C LYS A 233 -27.59 12.13 -8.28
N PRO A 234 -28.30 12.11 -9.40
CA PRO A 234 -27.69 12.44 -10.68
C PRO A 234 -27.09 13.85 -10.60
N ARG A 235 -25.88 14.02 -11.11
CA ARG A 235 -25.31 15.36 -11.23
C ARG A 235 -26.17 16.14 -12.23
N VAL A 236 -26.94 17.05 -11.73
CA VAL A 236 -27.62 18.02 -12.60
C VAL A 236 -26.52 19.00 -13.03
N GLU A 237 -25.80 18.64 -14.07
CA GLU A 237 -25.01 19.63 -14.79
C GLU A 237 -25.97 20.66 -15.33
N LYS A 238 -26.00 21.83 -14.73
CA LYS A 238 -26.64 22.98 -15.34
C LYS A 238 -25.81 23.37 -16.57
N SER A 239 -25.98 22.66 -17.65
CA SER A 239 -25.40 23.06 -18.93
C SER A 239 -26.27 24.20 -19.51
N VAL A 240 -25.65 25.33 -19.73
CA VAL A 240 -26.28 26.42 -20.49
C VAL A 240 -25.80 26.28 -21.92
N VAL A 241 -26.70 25.85 -22.81
CA VAL A 241 -26.40 25.79 -24.23
C VAL A 241 -26.59 27.19 -24.81
N VAL A 242 -25.47 27.84 -25.16
CA VAL A 242 -25.49 29.15 -25.82
C VAL A 242 -25.20 28.97 -27.31
N PRO A 243 -26.16 29.24 -28.21
CA PRO A 243 -25.90 29.23 -29.65
C PRO A 243 -24.94 30.38 -29.97
N LEU A 244 -23.73 30.04 -30.45
CA LEU A 244 -22.73 31.05 -30.81
C LEU A 244 -23.01 31.61 -32.21
N PRO A 245 -23.13 32.94 -32.34
CA PRO A 245 -23.11 33.60 -33.64
C PRO A 245 -21.83 33.25 -34.43
N PRO A 246 -21.86 33.26 -35.77
CA PRO A 246 -20.73 32.86 -36.61
C PRO A 246 -19.42 33.53 -36.21
N ARG A 247 -19.44 34.84 -35.95
CA ARG A 247 -18.25 35.61 -35.53
C ARG A 247 -17.60 35.08 -34.25
N LEU A 248 -18.39 34.69 -33.24
CA LEU A 248 -17.89 34.15 -31.99
C LEU A 248 -17.42 32.71 -32.15
N ARG A 249 -18.09 31.91 -32.99
CA ARG A 249 -17.68 30.56 -33.34
C ARG A 249 -16.28 30.53 -33.99
N ASP A 250 -16.09 31.42 -35.01
CA ASP A 250 -14.80 31.55 -35.70
C ASP A 250 -13.71 32.03 -34.75
N GLY A 251 -14.02 32.95 -33.85
CA GLY A 251 -13.11 33.42 -32.81
C GLY A 251 -12.70 32.32 -31.83
N LEU A 252 -13.68 31.54 -31.36
CA LEU A 252 -13.43 30.41 -30.45
C LEU A 252 -12.56 29.35 -31.14
N GLN A 253 -12.85 29.01 -32.41
CA GLN A 253 -12.06 28.05 -33.17
C GLN A 253 -10.58 28.50 -33.31
N LYS A 254 -10.35 29.78 -33.64
CA LYS A 254 -8.99 30.35 -33.70
C LYS A 254 -8.27 30.28 -32.34
N ALA A 255 -8.99 30.50 -31.24
CA ALA A 255 -8.43 30.40 -29.91
C ALA A 255 -8.08 28.94 -29.55
N VAL A 256 -8.91 27.97 -29.88
CA VAL A 256 -8.66 26.54 -29.72
C VAL A 256 -7.40 26.14 -30.48
N ASP A 257 -7.28 26.54 -31.74
CA ASP A 257 -6.11 26.21 -32.59
C ASP A 257 -4.82 26.84 -32.06
N ALA A 258 -4.90 28.06 -31.53
CA ALA A 258 -3.74 28.77 -30.98
C ALA A 258 -3.29 28.23 -29.62
N CYS A 259 -4.24 27.94 -28.73
CA CYS A 259 -3.93 27.55 -27.34
C CYS A 259 -3.91 26.04 -27.11
N ARG A 260 -4.41 25.23 -28.06
CA ARG A 260 -4.61 23.78 -27.96
C ARG A 260 -5.41 23.35 -26.72
N ARG A 261 -6.39 24.16 -26.33
CA ARG A 261 -7.28 23.93 -25.17
C ARG A 261 -8.66 23.52 -25.64
N ASN A 262 -9.41 22.87 -24.72
CA ASN A 262 -10.81 22.54 -24.99
C ASN A 262 -11.65 23.81 -25.18
N PRO A 263 -12.54 23.89 -26.23
CA PRO A 263 -13.42 25.02 -26.42
C PRO A 263 -14.31 25.37 -25.23
N ASP A 264 -14.76 24.34 -24.46
CA ASP A 264 -15.59 24.54 -23.28
C ASP A 264 -14.83 25.26 -22.16
N GLU A 265 -13.54 24.93 -21.98
CA GLU A 265 -12.66 25.59 -21.00
C GLU A 265 -12.43 27.06 -21.35
N ILE A 266 -12.21 27.34 -22.63
CA ILE A 266 -12.00 28.72 -23.11
C ILE A 266 -13.29 29.54 -22.93
N ALA A 267 -14.46 28.95 -23.25
CA ALA A 267 -15.75 29.58 -23.07
C ALA A 267 -16.09 29.85 -21.61
N ALA A 268 -15.79 28.88 -20.72
CA ALA A 268 -16.00 29.01 -19.27
C ALA A 268 -15.14 30.12 -18.68
N GLU A 269 -13.84 30.18 -19.05
CA GLU A 269 -12.92 31.24 -18.63
C GLU A 269 -13.36 32.63 -19.09
N ALA A 270 -13.81 32.74 -20.32
CA ALA A 270 -14.34 33.99 -20.86
C ALA A 270 -15.62 34.46 -20.13
N LEU A 271 -16.49 33.50 -19.78
CA LEU A 271 -17.71 33.79 -19.01
C LEU A 271 -17.37 34.19 -17.59
N GLU A 272 -16.45 33.49 -16.92
CA GLU A 272 -15.98 33.82 -15.58
C GLU A 272 -15.38 35.23 -15.53
N HIS A 273 -14.52 35.56 -16.49
CA HIS A 273 -13.92 36.88 -16.59
C HIS A 273 -14.99 37.98 -16.79
N TRP A 274 -16.02 37.73 -17.63
CA TRP A 274 -17.12 38.66 -17.83
C TRP A 274 -17.95 38.86 -16.54
N LEU A 275 -18.28 37.76 -15.84
CA LEU A 275 -19.04 37.82 -14.59
C LEU A 275 -18.29 38.61 -13.51
N LYS A 276 -16.98 38.36 -13.34
CA LYS A 276 -16.13 39.12 -12.41
C LYS A 276 -16.10 40.62 -12.75
N ARG A 277 -15.91 40.94 -14.01
CA ARG A 277 -15.86 42.34 -14.48
C ARG A 277 -17.16 43.09 -14.25
N ASN A 278 -18.28 42.40 -14.25
CA ASN A 278 -19.62 43.03 -14.08
C ASN A 278 -20.17 42.85 -12.65
N GLY A 279 -19.39 42.36 -11.70
CA GLY A 279 -19.75 42.28 -10.29
C GLY A 279 -20.76 41.18 -9.93
N TYR A 280 -20.82 40.11 -10.74
CA TYR A 280 -21.66 38.93 -10.47
C TYR A 280 -20.89 37.78 -9.80
N LEU A 281 -19.57 37.88 -9.72
CA LEU A 281 -18.63 37.00 -9.01
C LEU A 281 -17.61 37.83 -8.27
#